data_18aadfbaa57173a0d7948cbc765c118f
#
_entry.id   18aadfbaa57173a0d7948cbc765c118f
#
_cell.length_a   1.000
_cell.length_b   1.000
_cell.length_c   1.000
_cell.angle_alpha   90.00
_cell.angle_beta   90.00
_cell.angle_gamma   90.00
#
_symmetry.space_group_name_H-M   'P 1'
#
loop_
_entity.id
_entity.type
_entity.pdbx_description
1 polymer ?
#
loop_
_entity_poly.entity_id
_entity_poly.type
_entity_poly.pdbx_seq_one_letter_code
_entity_poly.pdbx_strand_id
1 'polypeptide(L)'
;MFTGEESLSIFRSIVASWYESLKDPHNAQTQTLAKLVEAYAKTDYGQRHNAHNICGIEDFRANFPAVGYAELSPYFAEVQKGNYKAFLPEPLVCWVMTRGSTGHAKVLPATKTHLEQIFACGARALINFALKKGDFELLSGKILNLNFPSRVHTLVVDGKEITYGYSSGTYAKLNPMLDKVSLLPRQEEIDALGSGITRKDWERRFELVYQKAVGADVTAAMGVTPVILAFARHIAKKHGKKPKELWKMRALFCTSVRKIQFKYAPVLKRYYGDIPIVEIYSATEGVFAQQIDSLPYVTPNYDAYLFEVETKSGVKMLHELKRGEWGKLIVSTCILPRYKIGDLIEAAGKNYFRVIGRDKPLIRLEHVLYRLFLGWLI
;
A
#
# COMPACT_ATOMS: atom_id res chain seq x y z
N MET A 1 10.02 7.81 24.78
CA MET A 1 8.76 7.22 25.22
C MET A 1 7.61 8.06 24.70
N PHE A 2 6.69 7.47 23.92
CA PHE A 2 5.56 8.19 23.29
C PHE A 2 4.33 8.19 24.22
N THR A 3 4.47 8.61 25.48
CA THR A 3 3.42 8.52 26.51
C THR A 3 2.89 9.86 27.00
N GLY A 4 3.32 10.98 26.43
CA GLY A 4 2.84 12.31 26.81
C GLY A 4 1.61 12.74 25.99
N GLU A 5 0.79 13.67 26.51
CA GLU A 5 -0.35 14.26 25.80
C GLU A 5 0.06 14.87 24.46
N GLU A 6 1.25 15.43 24.36
CA GLU A 6 1.82 15.99 23.13
C GLU A 6 1.99 14.92 22.04
N SER A 7 2.53 13.73 22.39
CA SER A 7 2.67 12.61 21.45
C SER A 7 1.30 12.09 21.01
N LEU A 8 0.32 12.01 21.90
CA LEU A 8 -1.05 11.63 21.57
C LEU A 8 -1.72 12.63 20.63
N SER A 9 -1.50 13.93 20.83
CA SER A 9 -2.00 14.99 19.96
C SER A 9 -1.43 14.83 18.54
N ILE A 10 -0.12 14.59 18.40
CA ILE A 10 0.53 14.35 17.12
C ILE A 10 -0.06 13.09 16.43
N PHE A 11 -0.22 11.99 17.15
CA PHE A 11 -0.80 10.78 16.57
C PHE A 11 -2.25 10.98 16.11
N ARG A 12 -3.06 11.68 16.90
CA ARG A 12 -4.44 12.04 16.52
C ARG A 12 -4.45 12.92 15.27
N SER A 13 -3.53 13.88 15.13
CA SER A 13 -3.46 14.76 13.96
C SER A 13 -3.15 14.00 12.67
N ILE A 14 -2.31 12.95 12.72
CA ILE A 14 -1.95 12.14 11.54
C ILE A 14 -3.17 11.37 10.99
N VAL A 15 -4.09 10.95 11.84
CA VAL A 15 -5.28 10.18 11.42
C VAL A 15 -6.54 11.05 11.30
N ALA A 16 -6.49 12.31 11.74
CA ALA A 16 -7.66 13.19 11.80
C ALA A 16 -8.29 13.43 10.43
N SER A 17 -7.49 13.80 9.43
CA SER A 17 -7.98 14.04 8.07
C SER A 17 -8.62 12.80 7.45
N TRP A 18 -8.06 11.63 7.71
CA TRP A 18 -8.63 10.37 7.29
C TRP A 18 -9.97 10.10 7.96
N TYR A 19 -10.09 10.26 9.28
CA TYR A 19 -11.36 10.07 9.99
C TYR A 19 -12.45 11.04 9.52
N GLU A 20 -12.09 12.32 9.31
CA GLU A 20 -13.04 13.32 8.78
C GLU A 20 -13.48 12.96 7.35
N SER A 21 -12.56 12.48 6.51
CA SER A 21 -12.89 12.05 5.14
C SER A 21 -13.88 10.88 5.08
N LEU A 22 -13.96 10.08 6.15
CA LEU A 22 -14.92 8.98 6.26
C LEU A 22 -16.31 9.42 6.72
N LYS A 23 -16.42 10.60 7.36
CA LYS A 23 -17.71 11.16 7.77
C LYS A 23 -18.45 11.78 6.59
N ASP A 24 -17.74 12.43 5.69
CA ASP A 24 -18.25 13.01 4.45
C ASP A 24 -17.35 12.63 3.26
N PRO A 25 -17.50 11.39 2.73
CA PRO A 25 -16.68 10.93 1.61
C PRO A 25 -16.88 11.73 0.33
N HIS A 26 -18.07 12.23 0.08
CA HIS A 26 -18.38 13.02 -1.11
C HIS A 26 -17.55 14.30 -1.12
N ASN A 27 -17.60 15.09 -0.05
CA ASN A 27 -16.84 16.32 0.08
C ASN A 27 -15.32 16.03 0.06
N ALA A 28 -14.86 15.01 0.78
CA ALA A 28 -13.46 14.60 0.79
C ALA A 28 -12.95 14.26 -0.62
N GLN A 29 -13.73 13.51 -1.41
CA GLN A 29 -13.35 13.14 -2.77
C GLN A 29 -13.40 14.32 -3.75
N THR A 30 -14.34 15.26 -3.56
CA THR A 30 -14.38 16.52 -4.31
C THR A 30 -13.13 17.36 -4.05
N GLN A 31 -12.74 17.53 -2.79
CA GLN A 31 -11.52 18.26 -2.42
C GLN A 31 -10.25 17.54 -2.91
N THR A 32 -10.22 16.22 -2.84
CA THR A 32 -9.10 15.41 -3.35
C THR A 32 -8.99 15.55 -4.87
N LEU A 33 -10.09 15.49 -5.61
CA LEU A 33 -10.09 15.71 -7.06
C LEU A 33 -9.52 17.09 -7.41
N ALA A 34 -9.96 18.16 -6.75
CA ALA A 34 -9.47 19.52 -7.01
C ALA A 34 -7.94 19.62 -6.86
N LYS A 35 -7.38 19.05 -5.78
CA LYS A 35 -5.92 19.00 -5.56
C LYS A 35 -5.18 18.21 -6.64
N LEU A 36 -5.74 17.07 -7.06
CA LEU A 36 -5.15 16.22 -8.09
C LEU A 36 -5.15 16.92 -9.46
N VAL A 37 -6.25 17.53 -9.83
CA VAL A 37 -6.39 18.27 -11.10
C VAL A 37 -5.43 19.45 -11.15
N GLU A 38 -5.27 20.21 -10.04
CA GLU A 38 -4.27 21.27 -9.93
C GLU A 38 -2.83 20.75 -10.15
N ALA A 39 -2.53 19.57 -9.60
CA ALA A 39 -1.24 18.92 -9.83
C ALA A 39 -1.07 18.50 -11.30
N TYR A 40 -2.07 17.84 -11.88
CA TYR A 40 -2.01 17.39 -13.28
C TYR A 40 -1.90 18.55 -14.27
N ALA A 41 -2.52 19.69 -14.00
CA ALA A 41 -2.42 20.88 -14.86
C ALA A 41 -0.98 21.38 -15.05
N LYS A 42 -0.06 21.02 -14.17
CA LYS A 42 1.39 21.33 -14.26
C LYS A 42 2.16 20.42 -15.21
N THR A 43 1.51 19.41 -15.80
CA THR A 43 2.13 18.40 -16.68
C THR A 43 1.65 18.51 -18.12
N ASP A 44 2.50 18.11 -19.08
CA ASP A 44 2.10 18.07 -20.49
C ASP A 44 0.94 17.07 -20.70
N TYR A 45 0.94 15.94 -19.98
CA TYR A 45 -0.16 14.98 -19.99
C TYR A 45 -1.47 15.64 -19.54
N GLY A 46 -1.46 16.33 -18.42
CA GLY A 46 -2.65 16.99 -17.90
C GLY A 46 -3.15 18.13 -18.78
N GLN A 47 -2.25 18.91 -19.39
CA GLN A 47 -2.61 19.97 -20.34
C GLN A 47 -3.32 19.40 -21.59
N ARG A 48 -2.82 18.28 -22.14
CA ARG A 48 -3.47 17.56 -23.26
C ARG A 48 -4.86 17.04 -22.91
N HIS A 49 -5.13 16.82 -21.62
CA HIS A 49 -6.41 16.37 -21.08
C HIS A 49 -7.21 17.50 -20.43
N ASN A 50 -6.94 18.77 -20.81
CA ASN A 50 -7.67 19.96 -20.36
C ASN A 50 -7.79 20.10 -18.82
N ALA A 51 -6.74 19.72 -18.07
CA ALA A 51 -6.78 19.68 -16.60
C ALA A 51 -7.27 20.99 -15.97
N HIS A 52 -6.91 22.17 -16.54
CA HIS A 52 -7.31 23.48 -16.01
C HIS A 52 -8.78 23.84 -16.17
N ASN A 53 -9.53 23.10 -16.97
CA ASN A 53 -10.95 23.34 -17.20
C ASN A 53 -11.85 22.34 -16.44
N ILE A 54 -11.28 21.47 -15.60
CA ILE A 54 -12.03 20.46 -14.87
C ILE A 54 -12.62 21.07 -13.60
N CYS A 55 -13.95 21.11 -13.53
CA CYS A 55 -14.70 21.64 -12.39
C CYS A 55 -15.27 20.53 -11.47
N GLY A 56 -15.31 19.28 -11.94
CA GLY A 56 -15.91 18.19 -11.17
C GLY A 56 -15.61 16.81 -11.76
N ILE A 57 -16.22 15.79 -11.15
CA ILE A 57 -15.92 14.38 -11.49
C ILE A 57 -16.33 14.01 -12.92
N GLU A 58 -17.44 14.58 -13.43
CA GLU A 58 -17.89 14.27 -14.79
C GLU A 58 -16.99 14.90 -15.84
N ASP A 59 -16.50 16.13 -15.61
CA ASP A 59 -15.51 16.75 -16.50
C ASP A 59 -14.19 15.95 -16.46
N PHE A 60 -13.79 15.47 -15.27
CA PHE A 60 -12.62 14.64 -15.11
C PHE A 60 -12.74 13.33 -15.89
N ARG A 61 -13.89 12.67 -15.82
CA ARG A 61 -14.19 11.45 -16.58
C ARG A 61 -14.22 11.68 -18.09
N ALA A 62 -14.75 12.80 -18.53
CA ALA A 62 -14.85 13.14 -19.93
C ALA A 62 -13.48 13.45 -20.58
N ASN A 63 -12.56 14.07 -19.83
CA ASN A 63 -11.28 14.52 -20.34
C ASN A 63 -10.14 13.52 -20.08
N PHE A 64 -10.11 12.84 -18.93
CA PHE A 64 -9.08 11.87 -18.59
C PHE A 64 -9.56 10.44 -18.82
N PRO A 65 -8.96 9.67 -19.74
CA PRO A 65 -9.28 8.26 -19.91
C PRO A 65 -8.82 7.44 -18.70
N ALA A 66 -9.56 6.38 -18.37
CA ALA A 66 -9.08 5.39 -17.42
C ALA A 66 -8.07 4.47 -18.10
N VAL A 67 -6.81 4.51 -17.68
CA VAL A 67 -5.65 3.89 -18.35
C VAL A 67 -4.91 2.92 -17.45
N GLY A 68 -4.18 1.99 -18.06
CA GLY A 68 -3.26 1.11 -17.36
C GLY A 68 -1.80 1.52 -17.54
N TYR A 69 -0.88 0.65 -17.15
CA TYR A 69 0.56 0.91 -17.23
C TYR A 69 1.05 1.08 -18.69
N ALA A 70 0.51 0.28 -19.61
CA ALA A 70 0.97 0.28 -21.01
C ALA A 70 0.75 1.63 -21.67
N GLU A 71 -0.40 2.27 -21.42
CA GLU A 71 -0.75 3.57 -21.97
C GLU A 71 0.08 4.71 -21.36
N LEU A 72 0.56 4.55 -20.11
CA LEU A 72 1.39 5.55 -19.44
C LEU A 72 2.88 5.34 -19.67
N SER A 73 3.32 4.15 -20.07
CA SER A 73 4.74 3.83 -20.24
C SER A 73 5.50 4.75 -21.21
N PRO A 74 4.91 5.27 -22.31
CA PRO A 74 5.59 6.25 -23.18
C PRO A 74 5.93 7.56 -22.45
N TYR A 75 5.07 8.02 -21.55
CA TYR A 75 5.33 9.22 -20.74
C TYR A 75 6.42 8.95 -19.68
N PHE A 76 6.45 7.76 -19.11
CA PHE A 76 7.54 7.36 -18.20
C PHE A 76 8.88 7.32 -18.92
N ALA A 77 8.91 6.93 -20.21
CA ALA A 77 10.12 6.99 -21.01
C ALA A 77 10.61 8.43 -21.22
N GLU A 78 9.71 9.42 -21.37
CA GLU A 78 10.12 10.82 -21.41
C GLU A 78 10.67 11.31 -20.06
N VAL A 79 10.09 10.89 -18.96
CA VAL A 79 10.62 11.18 -17.61
C VAL A 79 12.03 10.57 -17.44
N GLN A 80 12.29 9.38 -18.00
CA GLN A 80 13.63 8.76 -18.00
C GLN A 80 14.65 9.56 -18.80
N LYS A 81 14.24 10.28 -19.84
CA LYS A 81 15.10 11.18 -20.61
C LYS A 81 15.37 12.53 -19.92
N GLY A 82 14.85 12.74 -18.69
CA GLY A 82 14.99 13.98 -17.94
C GLY A 82 13.81 14.94 -18.06
N ASN A 83 12.86 14.69 -18.97
CA ASN A 83 11.66 15.52 -19.13
C ASN A 83 10.56 15.08 -18.13
N TYR A 84 10.73 15.42 -16.85
CA TYR A 84 9.74 15.02 -15.85
C TYR A 84 8.37 15.67 -16.06
N LYS A 85 8.31 16.90 -16.61
CA LYS A 85 7.06 17.64 -16.88
C LYS A 85 6.16 16.93 -17.89
N ALA A 86 6.71 16.02 -18.70
CA ALA A 86 5.89 15.19 -19.59
C ALA A 86 4.74 14.50 -18.82
N PHE A 87 4.96 14.14 -17.56
CA PHE A 87 3.97 13.40 -16.77
C PHE A 87 3.92 13.74 -15.26
N LEU A 88 4.98 14.27 -14.67
CA LEU A 88 5.06 14.51 -13.23
C LEU A 88 4.85 15.99 -12.89
N PRO A 89 4.04 16.32 -11.87
CA PRO A 89 3.78 17.70 -11.47
C PRO A 89 4.96 18.35 -10.74
N GLU A 90 5.94 17.55 -10.33
CA GLU A 90 7.14 17.97 -9.62
C GLU A 90 8.32 17.03 -9.95
N PRO A 91 9.58 17.42 -9.63
CA PRO A 91 10.75 16.61 -9.98
C PRO A 91 10.70 15.19 -9.44
N LEU A 92 11.26 14.27 -10.22
CA LEU A 92 11.45 12.87 -9.86
C LEU A 92 12.40 12.76 -8.63
N VAL A 93 12.00 11.94 -7.65
CA VAL A 93 12.87 11.57 -6.52
C VAL A 93 13.51 10.21 -6.76
N CYS A 94 12.72 9.22 -7.15
CA CYS A 94 13.22 7.86 -7.41
C CYS A 94 12.33 7.09 -8.38
N TRP A 95 12.85 5.97 -8.86
CA TRP A 95 12.07 4.94 -9.53
C TRP A 95 11.81 3.78 -8.58
N VAL A 96 10.66 3.15 -8.71
CA VAL A 96 10.28 1.97 -7.94
C VAL A 96 9.70 0.89 -8.84
N MET A 97 9.97 -0.37 -8.52
CA MET A 97 9.46 -1.48 -9.31
C MET A 97 8.46 -2.34 -8.56
N THR A 98 7.51 -2.90 -9.31
CA THR A 98 6.59 -3.91 -8.80
C THR A 98 7.24 -5.30 -8.84
N ARG A 99 6.67 -6.27 -8.10
CA ARG A 99 7.15 -7.66 -8.12
C ARG A 99 6.83 -8.42 -9.42
N GLY A 100 6.06 -7.85 -10.32
CA GLY A 100 5.69 -8.53 -11.57
C GLY A 100 4.77 -9.74 -11.41
N SER A 101 3.91 -9.76 -10.39
CA SER A 101 2.99 -10.88 -10.11
C SER A 101 2.05 -11.26 -11.26
N THR A 102 1.94 -10.40 -12.27
CA THR A 102 1.10 -10.59 -13.47
C THR A 102 1.91 -10.73 -14.77
N GLY A 103 3.23 -10.87 -14.69
CA GLY A 103 4.14 -10.92 -15.84
C GLY A 103 5.36 -10.04 -15.62
N HIS A 104 5.56 -9.02 -16.48
CA HIS A 104 6.70 -8.11 -16.36
C HIS A 104 6.57 -7.16 -15.17
N ALA A 105 7.69 -6.90 -14.49
CA ALA A 105 7.75 -5.87 -13.47
C ALA A 105 7.50 -4.49 -14.08
N LYS A 106 6.60 -3.71 -13.47
CA LYS A 106 6.38 -2.33 -13.85
C LYS A 106 7.37 -1.44 -13.09
N VAL A 107 7.84 -0.40 -13.74
CA VAL A 107 8.73 0.61 -13.13
C VAL A 107 7.98 1.94 -13.13
N LEU A 108 7.77 2.51 -11.96
CA LEU A 108 6.98 3.70 -11.74
C LEU A 108 7.86 4.82 -11.19
N PRO A 109 7.68 6.06 -11.63
CA PRO A 109 8.33 7.20 -11.01
C PRO A 109 7.70 7.51 -9.65
N ALA A 110 8.47 8.09 -8.74
CA ALA A 110 7.96 8.61 -7.48
C ALA A 110 8.49 10.04 -7.25
N THR A 111 7.60 10.92 -6.84
CA THR A 111 7.89 12.30 -6.48
C THR A 111 7.88 12.49 -4.98
N LYS A 112 8.25 13.67 -4.49
CA LYS A 112 8.25 13.98 -3.06
C LYS A 112 6.85 13.85 -2.47
N THR A 113 5.85 14.48 -3.09
CA THR A 113 4.45 14.43 -2.62
C THR A 113 3.91 13.00 -2.64
N HIS A 114 4.26 12.20 -3.68
CA HIS A 114 3.86 10.79 -3.74
C HIS A 114 4.42 9.98 -2.58
N LEU A 115 5.70 10.15 -2.25
CA LEU A 115 6.34 9.49 -1.11
C LEU A 115 5.71 9.92 0.23
N GLU A 116 5.48 11.22 0.43
CA GLU A 116 4.84 11.75 1.62
C GLU A 116 3.42 11.16 1.82
N GLN A 117 2.63 11.03 0.75
CA GLN A 117 1.32 10.36 0.81
C GLN A 117 1.44 8.88 1.23
N ILE A 118 2.40 8.15 0.63
CA ILE A 118 2.64 6.75 0.98
C ILE A 118 3.04 6.60 2.45
N PHE A 119 3.93 7.46 2.93
CA PHE A 119 4.42 7.39 4.32
C PHE A 119 3.31 7.75 5.31
N ALA A 120 2.56 8.82 5.06
CA ALA A 120 1.45 9.22 5.90
C ALA A 120 0.35 8.14 5.95
N CYS A 121 -0.11 7.65 4.79
CA CYS A 121 -1.13 6.61 4.72
C CYS A 121 -0.64 5.28 5.30
N GLY A 122 0.64 4.92 5.11
CA GLY A 122 1.25 3.72 5.69
C GLY A 122 1.32 3.76 7.22
N ALA A 123 1.59 4.92 7.80
CA ALA A 123 1.65 5.11 9.24
C ALA A 123 0.26 4.98 9.91
N ARG A 124 -0.83 5.31 9.19
CA ARG A 124 -2.19 5.31 9.73
C ARG A 124 -2.60 3.96 10.33
N ALA A 125 -2.20 2.84 9.72
CA ALA A 125 -2.57 1.53 10.25
C ALA A 125 -1.99 1.27 11.64
N LEU A 126 -0.72 1.63 11.87
CA LEU A 126 -0.05 1.48 13.16
C LEU A 126 -0.63 2.47 14.18
N ILE A 127 -0.77 3.73 13.79
CA ILE A 127 -1.25 4.79 14.67
C ILE A 127 -2.71 4.55 15.06
N ASN A 128 -3.58 4.20 14.11
CA ASN A 128 -4.97 3.85 14.39
C ASN A 128 -5.06 2.67 15.37
N PHE A 129 -4.23 1.63 15.16
CA PHE A 129 -4.19 0.50 16.07
C PHE A 129 -3.79 0.93 17.49
N ALA A 130 -2.70 1.68 17.62
CA ALA A 130 -2.22 2.17 18.92
C ALA A 130 -3.27 3.04 19.63
N LEU A 131 -3.93 3.96 18.91
CA LEU A 131 -4.98 4.82 19.46
C LEU A 131 -6.24 4.02 19.87
N LYS A 132 -6.68 3.07 19.04
CA LYS A 132 -7.90 2.27 19.31
C LYS A 132 -7.72 1.26 20.44
N LYS A 133 -6.50 0.72 20.60
CA LYS A 133 -6.19 -0.26 21.64
C LYS A 133 -5.57 0.35 22.90
N GLY A 134 -5.16 1.62 22.86
CA GLY A 134 -4.39 2.24 23.92
C GLY A 134 -3.00 1.60 24.09
N ASP A 135 -2.50 0.92 23.04
CA ASP A 135 -1.25 0.15 23.07
C ASP A 135 -0.14 0.90 22.31
N PHE A 136 0.48 1.86 22.99
CA PHE A 136 1.58 2.67 22.43
C PHE A 136 2.94 1.97 22.51
N GLU A 137 3.05 0.85 23.24
CA GLU A 137 4.26 0.03 23.26
C GLU A 137 4.56 -0.54 21.86
N LEU A 138 3.52 -0.71 21.02
CA LEU A 138 3.69 -1.04 19.60
C LEU A 138 4.70 -0.12 18.90
N LEU A 139 4.67 1.17 19.22
CA LEU A 139 5.49 2.22 18.56
C LEU A 139 6.87 2.41 19.22
N SER A 140 7.11 1.78 20.37
CA SER A 140 8.36 1.92 21.13
C SER A 140 9.38 0.82 20.82
N GLY A 141 8.94 -0.33 20.35
CA GLY A 141 9.79 -1.46 20.02
C GLY A 141 10.29 -1.46 18.58
N LYS A 142 10.87 -2.58 18.18
CA LYS A 142 11.40 -2.81 16.84
C LYS A 142 10.34 -3.42 15.93
N ILE A 143 10.39 -3.05 14.64
CA ILE A 143 9.57 -3.64 13.59
C ILE A 143 10.47 -4.53 12.71
N LEU A 144 10.09 -5.77 12.48
CA LEU A 144 10.84 -6.67 11.60
C LEU A 144 10.85 -6.14 10.16
N ASN A 145 12.04 -5.99 9.61
CA ASN A 145 12.24 -5.63 8.20
C ASN A 145 12.21 -6.89 7.32
N LEU A 146 11.06 -7.19 6.78
CA LEU A 146 10.83 -8.28 5.83
C LEU A 146 10.59 -7.74 4.40
N ASN A 147 11.20 -6.61 4.07
CA ASN A 147 11.05 -5.96 2.78
C ASN A 147 11.92 -6.59 1.69
N PHE A 148 11.56 -6.29 0.46
CA PHE A 148 12.33 -6.64 -0.73
C PHE A 148 13.53 -5.71 -0.89
N PRO A 149 14.56 -6.07 -1.69
CA PRO A 149 15.70 -5.20 -1.98
C PRO A 149 15.28 -3.88 -2.62
N SER A 150 15.91 -2.79 -2.19
CA SER A 150 15.72 -1.45 -2.77
C SER A 150 16.72 -1.14 -3.89
N ARG A 151 17.70 -2.01 -4.12
CA ARG A 151 18.75 -1.88 -5.15
C ARG A 151 18.77 -3.12 -6.02
N VAL A 152 18.12 -3.05 -7.20
CA VAL A 152 17.95 -4.22 -8.10
C VAL A 152 18.49 -3.93 -9.50
N HIS A 153 18.16 -2.77 -10.05
CA HIS A 153 18.54 -2.35 -11.40
C HIS A 153 19.03 -0.91 -11.38
N THR A 154 19.70 -0.52 -12.47
CA THR A 154 20.16 0.83 -12.70
C THR A 154 19.52 1.35 -13.99
N LEU A 155 19.09 2.61 -13.98
CA LEU A 155 18.63 3.38 -15.12
C LEU A 155 19.58 4.57 -15.32
N VAL A 156 19.78 4.95 -16.56
CA VAL A 156 20.44 6.23 -16.88
C VAL A 156 19.35 7.27 -17.11
N VAL A 157 19.34 8.32 -16.30
CA VAL A 157 18.41 9.45 -16.39
C VAL A 157 19.25 10.72 -16.50
N ASP A 158 19.10 11.44 -17.57
CA ASP A 158 19.87 12.68 -17.83
C ASP A 158 21.38 12.47 -17.63
N GLY A 159 21.92 11.37 -18.18
CA GLY A 159 23.33 11.01 -18.07
C GLY A 159 23.81 10.53 -16.68
N LYS A 160 22.91 10.43 -15.69
CA LYS A 160 23.22 9.96 -14.33
C LYS A 160 22.65 8.58 -14.09
N GLU A 161 23.46 7.71 -13.50
CA GLU A 161 22.99 6.38 -13.05
C GLU A 161 22.14 6.50 -11.80
N ILE A 162 20.89 6.00 -11.88
CA ILE A 162 19.95 5.92 -10.75
C ILE A 162 19.63 4.46 -10.49
N THR A 163 20.03 3.97 -9.32
CA THR A 163 19.67 2.61 -8.86
C THR A 163 18.26 2.61 -8.31
N TYR A 164 17.46 1.61 -8.69
CA TYR A 164 16.11 1.41 -8.20
C TYR A 164 15.84 -0.04 -7.85
N GLY A 165 14.78 -0.28 -7.08
CA GLY A 165 14.40 -1.63 -6.67
C GLY A 165 12.92 -1.74 -6.30
N TYR A 166 12.60 -2.77 -5.54
CA TYR A 166 11.22 -3.02 -5.15
C TYR A 166 10.67 -1.92 -4.25
N SER A 167 9.40 -1.55 -4.47
CA SER A 167 8.74 -0.46 -3.76
C SER A 167 8.81 -0.59 -2.24
N SER A 168 8.60 -1.80 -1.68
CA SER A 168 8.61 -1.97 -0.22
C SER A 168 9.97 -1.62 0.42
N GLY A 169 11.08 -2.04 -0.18
CA GLY A 169 12.41 -1.71 0.31
C GLY A 169 12.78 -0.25 0.05
N THR A 170 12.43 0.27 -1.14
CA THR A 170 12.69 1.67 -1.49
C THR A 170 11.93 2.62 -0.57
N TYR A 171 10.64 2.36 -0.31
CA TYR A 171 9.84 3.17 0.59
C TYR A 171 10.31 3.05 2.05
N ALA A 172 10.72 1.86 2.49
CA ALA A 172 11.29 1.68 3.81
C ALA A 172 12.58 2.49 3.99
N LYS A 173 13.45 2.50 2.98
CA LYS A 173 14.72 3.24 2.99
C LYS A 173 14.52 4.76 2.99
N LEU A 174 13.52 5.25 2.26
CA LEU A 174 13.28 6.69 2.09
C LEU A 174 12.36 7.29 3.16
N ASN A 175 11.74 6.47 4.00
CA ASN A 175 10.81 6.94 5.02
C ASN A 175 11.54 7.46 6.25
N PRO A 176 11.56 8.78 6.50
CA PRO A 176 12.28 9.37 7.64
C PRO A 176 11.69 8.98 9.00
N MET A 177 10.43 8.52 9.02
CA MET A 177 9.80 8.03 10.25
C MET A 177 10.37 6.66 10.68
N LEU A 178 10.78 5.83 9.72
CA LEU A 178 11.30 4.48 10.02
C LEU A 178 12.73 4.50 10.56
N ASP A 179 13.49 5.55 10.33
CA ASP A 179 14.77 5.76 11.03
C ASP A 179 14.57 5.95 12.54
N LYS A 180 13.45 6.56 12.94
CA LYS A 180 13.08 6.76 14.35
C LYS A 180 12.41 5.53 14.97
N VAL A 181 11.65 4.75 14.20
CA VAL A 181 10.90 3.56 14.64
C VAL A 181 11.72 2.27 14.52
N SER A 182 12.99 2.36 14.12
CA SER A 182 13.96 1.25 14.17
C SER A 182 13.49 -0.04 13.48
N LEU A 183 13.47 -0.04 12.13
CA LEU A 183 13.41 -1.28 11.37
C LEU A 183 14.60 -2.18 11.71
N LEU A 184 14.37 -3.46 11.87
CA LEU A 184 15.40 -4.42 12.22
C LEU A 184 15.36 -5.64 11.28
N PRO A 185 16.46 -5.91 10.52
CA PRO A 185 17.63 -5.05 10.30
C PRO A 185 17.32 -3.77 9.52
N ARG A 186 18.28 -2.85 9.36
CA ARG A 186 18.12 -1.69 8.48
C ARG A 186 18.00 -2.12 7.02
N GLN A 187 17.39 -1.30 6.17
CA GLN A 187 17.21 -1.65 4.76
C GLN A 187 18.55 -1.82 4.01
N GLU A 188 19.57 -1.06 4.38
CA GLU A 188 20.91 -1.18 3.80
C GLU A 188 21.54 -2.57 4.07
N GLU A 189 21.27 -3.17 5.23
CA GLU A 189 21.74 -4.52 5.57
C GLU A 189 21.01 -5.58 4.73
N ILE A 190 19.74 -5.38 4.43
CA ILE A 190 18.97 -6.22 3.50
C ILE A 190 19.54 -6.10 2.07
N ASP A 191 19.81 -4.87 1.63
CA ASP A 191 20.36 -4.57 0.29
C ASP A 191 21.77 -5.15 0.10
N ALA A 192 22.58 -5.19 1.16
CA ALA A 192 23.92 -5.77 1.13
C ALA A 192 23.94 -7.28 0.83
N LEU A 193 22.82 -7.99 1.04
CA LEU A 193 22.68 -9.40 0.67
C LEU A 193 22.42 -9.62 -0.84
N GLY A 194 22.28 -8.53 -1.61
CA GLY A 194 22.05 -8.56 -3.05
C GLY A 194 20.58 -8.49 -3.46
N SER A 195 20.37 -8.36 -4.78
CA SER A 195 19.08 -8.07 -5.40
C SER A 195 18.17 -9.28 -5.64
N GLY A 196 18.69 -10.50 -5.51
CA GLY A 196 17.95 -11.74 -5.81
C GLY A 196 16.70 -11.93 -4.92
N ILE A 197 15.70 -12.61 -5.44
CA ILE A 197 14.46 -12.93 -4.71
C ILE A 197 14.12 -14.43 -4.80
N THR A 198 15.11 -15.26 -5.09
CA THR A 198 14.96 -16.71 -5.06
C THR A 198 14.74 -17.20 -3.63
N ARG A 199 14.38 -18.47 -3.49
CA ARG A 199 14.24 -19.10 -2.19
C ARG A 199 15.53 -18.99 -1.35
N LYS A 200 16.71 -19.22 -1.95
CA LYS A 200 18.01 -19.09 -1.26
C LYS A 200 18.29 -17.67 -0.79
N ASP A 201 17.91 -16.66 -1.61
CA ASP A 201 18.06 -15.25 -1.25
C ASP A 201 17.18 -14.89 -0.05
N TRP A 202 15.94 -15.39 -0.03
CA TRP A 202 15.05 -15.21 1.12
C TRP A 202 15.54 -15.95 2.37
N GLU A 203 16.06 -17.15 2.25
CA GLU A 203 16.64 -17.89 3.40
C GLU A 203 17.80 -17.12 4.04
N ARG A 204 18.68 -16.48 3.23
CA ARG A 204 19.76 -15.59 3.74
C ARG A 204 19.21 -14.35 4.45
N ARG A 205 18.19 -13.69 3.89
CA ARG A 205 17.53 -12.54 4.52
C ARG A 205 16.84 -12.91 5.82
N PHE A 206 16.09 -14.00 5.83
CA PHE A 206 15.44 -14.48 7.02
C PHE A 206 16.43 -14.78 8.14
N GLU A 207 17.57 -15.34 7.80
CA GLU A 207 18.63 -15.58 8.78
C GLU A 207 19.20 -14.26 9.34
N LEU A 208 19.48 -13.29 8.48
CA LEU A 208 19.91 -11.96 8.93
C LEU A 208 18.88 -11.31 9.86
N VAL A 209 17.59 -11.33 9.48
CA VAL A 209 16.50 -10.79 10.30
C VAL A 209 16.45 -11.50 11.65
N TYR A 210 16.54 -12.82 11.67
CA TYR A 210 16.55 -13.59 12.91
C TYR A 210 17.72 -13.22 13.82
N GLN A 211 18.95 -13.22 13.27
CA GLN A 211 20.16 -12.91 14.04
C GLN A 211 20.14 -11.49 14.64
N LYS A 212 19.61 -10.52 13.91
CA LYS A 212 19.48 -9.14 14.38
C LYS A 212 18.34 -8.94 15.38
N ALA A 213 17.28 -9.72 15.24
CA ALA A 213 16.06 -9.54 16.04
C ALA A 213 16.02 -10.43 17.30
N VAL A 214 16.74 -11.54 17.32
CA VAL A 214 16.80 -12.40 18.50
C VAL A 214 17.37 -11.64 19.70
N GLY A 215 16.61 -11.57 20.79
CA GLY A 215 16.99 -10.76 21.96
C GLY A 215 16.60 -9.28 21.90
N ALA A 216 16.05 -8.80 20.79
CA ALA A 216 15.50 -7.44 20.69
C ALA A 216 14.01 -7.41 21.10
N ASP A 217 13.55 -6.25 21.56
CA ASP A 217 12.12 -6.00 21.81
C ASP A 217 11.39 -5.75 20.50
N VAL A 218 10.93 -6.83 19.87
CA VAL A 218 10.18 -6.77 18.60
C VAL A 218 8.70 -6.71 18.90
N THR A 219 8.06 -5.61 18.52
CA THR A 219 6.64 -5.33 18.80
C THR A 219 5.73 -5.58 17.60
N ALA A 220 6.25 -5.51 16.37
CA ALA A 220 5.45 -5.69 15.17
C ALA A 220 6.24 -6.26 13.98
N ALA A 221 5.50 -6.73 12.98
CA ALA A 221 5.97 -6.90 11.62
C ALA A 221 4.98 -6.27 10.65
N MET A 222 5.48 -5.58 9.63
CA MET A 222 4.66 -5.01 8.57
C MET A 222 5.19 -5.46 7.20
N GLY A 223 4.31 -5.91 6.32
CA GLY A 223 4.72 -6.25 4.97
C GLY A 223 3.87 -7.30 4.27
N VAL A 224 4.48 -7.92 3.28
CA VAL A 224 3.85 -8.93 2.42
C VAL A 224 3.50 -10.17 3.22
N THR A 225 2.23 -10.46 3.39
CA THR A 225 1.72 -11.56 4.22
C THR A 225 2.40 -12.92 3.99
N PRO A 226 2.59 -13.41 2.74
CA PRO A 226 3.35 -14.63 2.49
C PRO A 226 4.79 -14.59 2.98
N VAL A 227 5.46 -13.43 2.96
CA VAL A 227 6.84 -13.29 3.44
C VAL A 227 6.89 -13.38 4.97
N ILE A 228 5.95 -12.72 5.67
CA ILE A 228 5.79 -12.83 7.12
C ILE A 228 5.58 -14.29 7.54
N LEU A 229 4.72 -15.02 6.82
CA LEU A 229 4.49 -16.45 7.10
C LEU A 229 5.71 -17.31 6.78
N ALA A 230 6.41 -17.03 5.66
CA ALA A 230 7.60 -17.77 5.27
C ALA A 230 8.74 -17.58 6.28
N PHE A 231 8.91 -16.37 6.81
CA PHE A 231 9.86 -16.07 7.88
C PHE A 231 9.56 -16.88 9.15
N ALA A 232 8.31 -16.92 9.59
CA ALA A 232 7.91 -17.71 10.75
C ALA A 232 8.19 -19.21 10.58
N ARG A 233 7.94 -19.74 9.38
CA ARG A 233 8.25 -21.13 9.03
C ARG A 233 9.75 -21.41 8.98
N HIS A 234 10.53 -20.45 8.50
CA HIS A 234 11.99 -20.53 8.47
C HIS A 234 12.55 -20.65 9.88
N ILE A 235 12.14 -19.77 10.81
CA ILE A 235 12.55 -19.84 12.21
C ILE A 235 12.16 -21.18 12.83
N ALA A 236 10.92 -21.61 12.65
CA ALA A 236 10.46 -22.87 13.23
C ALA A 236 11.25 -24.06 12.71
N LYS A 237 11.58 -24.08 11.41
CA LYS A 237 12.33 -25.18 10.81
C LYS A 237 13.81 -25.16 11.20
N LYS A 238 14.45 -24.00 11.20
CA LYS A 238 15.91 -23.87 11.34
C LYS A 238 16.35 -23.78 12.80
N HIS A 239 15.56 -23.09 13.63
CA HIS A 239 15.91 -22.79 15.03
C HIS A 239 15.02 -23.50 16.05
N GLY A 240 14.03 -24.30 15.62
CA GLY A 240 13.14 -25.04 16.49
C GLY A 240 12.21 -24.17 17.35
N LYS A 241 12.14 -22.86 17.08
CA LYS A 241 11.36 -21.90 17.86
C LYS A 241 10.32 -21.21 16.97
N LYS A 242 9.21 -20.77 17.55
CA LYS A 242 8.22 -19.94 16.88
C LYS A 242 8.41 -18.47 17.27
N PRO A 243 8.05 -17.50 16.40
CA PRO A 243 8.10 -16.08 16.75
C PRO A 243 7.50 -15.72 18.10
N LYS A 244 6.37 -16.32 18.49
CA LYS A 244 5.72 -16.10 19.79
C LYS A 244 6.54 -16.54 21.01
N GLU A 245 7.55 -17.38 20.79
CA GLU A 245 8.47 -17.84 21.85
C GLU A 245 9.70 -16.93 21.96
N LEU A 246 9.90 -16.07 20.97
CA LEU A 246 11.02 -15.13 20.88
C LEU A 246 10.62 -13.70 21.26
N TRP A 247 9.41 -13.27 20.85
CA TRP A 247 8.98 -11.88 20.96
C TRP A 247 7.55 -11.74 21.45
N LYS A 248 7.30 -10.69 22.24
CA LYS A 248 5.97 -10.26 22.68
C LYS A 248 5.36 -9.28 21.67
N MET A 249 5.14 -9.76 20.43
CA MET A 249 4.59 -8.90 19.39
C MET A 249 3.17 -8.45 19.71
N ARG A 250 2.83 -7.21 19.34
CA ARG A 250 1.54 -6.56 19.59
C ARG A 250 0.57 -6.74 18.43
N ALA A 251 1.08 -6.67 17.19
CA ALA A 251 0.28 -6.84 15.99
C ALA A 251 1.12 -7.24 14.77
N LEU A 252 0.45 -7.80 13.75
CA LEU A 252 0.98 -7.97 12.40
C LEU A 252 0.21 -7.08 11.44
N PHE A 253 0.91 -6.31 10.62
CA PHE A 253 0.35 -5.47 9.56
C PHE A 253 0.60 -6.14 8.22
N CYS A 254 -0.47 -6.71 7.66
CA CYS A 254 -0.42 -7.66 6.55
C CYS A 254 -0.97 -7.05 5.26
N THR A 255 -0.26 -7.23 4.13
CA THR A 255 -0.64 -6.69 2.82
C THR A 255 -0.41 -7.67 1.67
N SER A 256 -0.79 -7.26 0.46
CA SER A 256 -0.43 -7.84 -0.85
C SER A 256 -1.09 -9.15 -1.25
N VAL A 257 -2.00 -9.66 -0.49
CA VAL A 257 -2.77 -10.87 -0.84
C VAL A 257 -4.24 -10.73 -0.43
N ARG A 258 -5.12 -11.44 -1.13
CA ARG A 258 -6.54 -11.51 -0.78
C ARG A 258 -6.79 -12.48 0.39
N LYS A 259 -7.93 -12.29 1.07
CA LYS A 259 -8.41 -13.21 2.12
C LYS A 259 -7.45 -13.33 3.30
N ILE A 260 -6.79 -12.22 3.71
CA ILE A 260 -5.82 -12.22 4.83
C ILE A 260 -6.48 -12.76 6.08
N GLN A 261 -7.64 -12.23 6.46
CA GLN A 261 -8.34 -12.58 7.70
C GLN A 261 -8.84 -14.05 7.72
N PHE A 262 -9.20 -14.58 6.56
CA PHE A 262 -9.78 -15.93 6.49
C PHE A 262 -8.75 -17.03 6.22
N LYS A 263 -7.75 -16.75 5.37
CA LYS A 263 -6.77 -17.75 4.94
C LYS A 263 -5.46 -17.69 5.72
N TYR A 264 -4.94 -16.48 5.96
CA TYR A 264 -3.61 -16.30 6.53
C TYR A 264 -3.63 -16.11 8.04
N ALA A 265 -4.60 -15.39 8.58
CA ALA A 265 -4.67 -15.08 10.00
C ALA A 265 -4.67 -16.33 10.89
N PRO A 266 -5.47 -17.40 10.61
CA PRO A 266 -5.44 -18.59 11.43
C PRO A 266 -4.07 -19.29 11.45
N VAL A 267 -3.34 -19.24 10.33
CA VAL A 267 -2.00 -19.84 10.21
C VAL A 267 -0.96 -18.96 10.89
N LEU A 268 -1.00 -17.65 10.70
CA LEU A 268 -0.09 -16.70 11.34
C LEU A 268 -0.20 -16.77 12.86
N LYS A 269 -1.42 -16.86 13.42
CA LYS A 269 -1.65 -17.01 14.86
C LYS A 269 -1.00 -18.25 15.47
N ARG A 270 -0.84 -19.34 14.71
CA ARG A 270 -0.11 -20.53 15.20
C ARG A 270 1.37 -20.25 15.46
N TYR A 271 1.97 -19.31 14.72
CA TYR A 271 3.38 -18.95 14.83
C TYR A 271 3.62 -17.74 15.72
N TYR A 272 2.80 -16.70 15.59
CA TYR A 272 2.99 -15.41 16.26
C TYR A 272 2.19 -15.27 17.57
N GLY A 273 1.29 -16.22 17.87
CA GLY A 273 0.36 -16.13 19.00
C GLY A 273 -0.97 -15.50 18.61
N ASP A 274 -1.88 -15.39 19.56
CA ASP A 274 -3.20 -14.78 19.34
C ASP A 274 -3.12 -13.25 19.41
N ILE A 275 -2.40 -12.67 18.43
CA ILE A 275 -2.25 -11.24 18.29
C ILE A 275 -3.11 -10.72 17.14
N PRO A 276 -3.51 -9.45 17.15
CA PRO A 276 -4.24 -8.82 16.07
C PRO A 276 -3.48 -8.85 14.74
N ILE A 277 -4.21 -9.11 13.66
CA ILE A 277 -3.72 -9.05 12.28
C ILE A 277 -4.49 -7.99 11.56
N VAL A 278 -3.81 -6.89 11.23
CA VAL A 278 -4.38 -5.71 10.57
C VAL A 278 -4.10 -5.77 9.09
N GLU A 279 -5.14 -5.69 8.28
CA GLU A 279 -4.99 -5.66 6.83
C GLU A 279 -4.74 -4.25 6.32
N ILE A 280 -3.76 -4.12 5.42
CA ILE A 280 -3.46 -2.90 4.66
C ILE A 280 -3.60 -3.21 3.18
N TYR A 281 -4.40 -2.44 2.47
CA TYR A 281 -4.47 -2.49 1.02
C TYR A 281 -3.51 -1.48 0.42
N SER A 282 -2.40 -1.98 -0.07
CA SER A 282 -1.33 -1.19 -0.67
C SER A 282 -0.78 -1.85 -1.94
N ALA A 283 -0.27 -1.01 -2.82
CA ALA A 283 0.45 -1.36 -4.02
C ALA A 283 1.69 -0.45 -4.17
N THR A 284 2.45 -0.62 -5.24
CA THR A 284 3.55 0.29 -5.59
C THR A 284 3.04 1.71 -5.84
N GLU A 285 1.82 1.82 -6.32
CA GLU A 285 1.13 3.06 -6.69
C GLU A 285 0.60 3.86 -5.48
N GLY A 286 0.49 3.25 -4.30
CA GLY A 286 -0.01 3.93 -3.09
C GLY A 286 -0.41 3.00 -1.95
N VAL A 287 -0.71 3.59 -0.80
CA VAL A 287 -1.34 2.92 0.35
C VAL A 287 -2.79 3.37 0.41
N PHE A 288 -3.67 2.58 -0.17
CA PHE A 288 -5.04 3.00 -0.49
C PHE A 288 -6.03 2.88 0.66
N ALA A 289 -5.88 1.85 1.48
CA ALA A 289 -6.82 1.57 2.56
C ALA A 289 -6.20 0.71 3.67
N GLN A 290 -6.79 0.74 4.84
CA GLN A 290 -6.43 -0.12 5.97
C GLN A 290 -7.65 -0.44 6.83
N GLN A 291 -7.55 -1.49 7.65
CA GLN A 291 -8.56 -1.76 8.66
C GLN A 291 -8.60 -0.64 9.70
N ILE A 292 -9.81 -0.16 9.99
CA ILE A 292 -10.07 0.84 11.02
C ILE A 292 -10.47 0.20 12.36
N ASP A 293 -10.97 -1.03 12.31
CA ASP A 293 -11.48 -1.80 13.45
C ASP A 293 -11.26 -3.32 13.26
N SER A 294 -11.99 -4.15 13.99
CA SER A 294 -11.89 -5.62 13.94
C SER A 294 -12.64 -6.28 12.78
N LEU A 295 -13.38 -5.52 11.98
CA LEU A 295 -14.09 -6.08 10.82
C LEU A 295 -13.09 -6.50 9.73
N PRO A 296 -13.36 -7.58 8.97
CA PRO A 296 -12.45 -8.09 7.95
C PRO A 296 -12.55 -7.30 6.62
N TYR A 297 -12.59 -5.99 6.74
CA TYR A 297 -12.70 -5.03 5.65
C TYR A 297 -11.69 -3.91 5.82
N VAL A 298 -11.37 -3.24 4.74
CA VAL A 298 -10.53 -2.05 4.75
C VAL A 298 -11.34 -0.80 4.46
N THR A 299 -10.83 0.33 4.93
CA THR A 299 -11.45 1.65 4.81
C THR A 299 -10.51 2.56 4.02
N PRO A 300 -10.97 3.24 2.94
CA PRO A 300 -10.12 3.99 2.03
C PRO A 300 -9.56 5.27 2.63
N ASN A 301 -8.42 5.71 2.10
CA ASN A 301 -7.82 7.01 2.37
C ASN A 301 -8.41 8.06 1.41
N TYR A 302 -9.66 8.47 1.62
CA TYR A 302 -10.38 9.40 0.74
C TYR A 302 -9.78 10.80 0.67
N ASP A 303 -9.03 11.19 1.69
CA ASP A 303 -8.33 12.48 1.76
C ASP A 303 -7.01 12.51 0.98
N ALA A 304 -6.53 11.34 0.52
CA ALA A 304 -5.25 11.19 -0.20
C ALA A 304 -5.40 10.75 -1.66
N TYR A 305 -6.40 9.92 -1.96
CA TYR A 305 -6.60 9.32 -3.28
C TYR A 305 -8.05 9.47 -3.74
N LEU A 306 -8.25 9.59 -5.06
CA LEU A 306 -9.58 9.52 -5.66
C LEU A 306 -9.89 8.08 -6.05
N PHE A 307 -11.09 7.61 -5.71
CA PHE A 307 -11.50 6.23 -5.93
C PHE A 307 -12.73 6.13 -6.80
N GLU A 308 -12.58 5.51 -7.96
CA GLU A 308 -13.67 5.14 -8.86
C GLU A 308 -13.71 3.61 -9.02
N VAL A 309 -14.88 3.08 -9.37
CA VAL A 309 -15.08 1.66 -9.61
C VAL A 309 -15.88 1.46 -10.90
N GLU A 310 -15.28 0.76 -11.86
CA GLU A 310 -15.94 0.34 -13.10
C GLU A 310 -16.83 -0.88 -12.79
N THR A 311 -18.13 -0.65 -12.65
CA THR A 311 -19.15 -1.66 -12.38
C THR A 311 -19.85 -2.09 -13.67
N LYS A 312 -20.78 -3.04 -13.58
CA LYS A 312 -21.65 -3.41 -14.72
C LYS A 312 -22.57 -2.28 -15.18
N SER A 313 -22.92 -1.35 -14.29
CA SER A 313 -23.81 -0.21 -14.56
C SER A 313 -23.09 1.08 -14.90
N GLY A 314 -21.78 1.04 -15.12
CA GLY A 314 -20.94 2.21 -15.39
C GLY A 314 -19.93 2.49 -14.28
N VAL A 315 -19.23 3.61 -14.40
CA VAL A 315 -18.23 4.06 -13.42
C VAL A 315 -18.91 4.85 -12.31
N LYS A 316 -18.68 4.46 -11.06
CA LYS A 316 -19.17 5.14 -9.85
C LYS A 316 -18.02 5.52 -8.95
N MET A 317 -18.23 6.49 -8.06
CA MET A 317 -17.32 6.70 -6.94
C MET A 317 -17.43 5.55 -5.95
N LEU A 318 -16.32 5.20 -5.26
CA LEU A 318 -16.31 4.08 -4.31
C LEU A 318 -17.35 4.26 -3.19
N HIS A 319 -17.54 5.48 -2.70
CA HIS A 319 -18.50 5.80 -1.64
C HIS A 319 -19.97 5.74 -2.08
N GLU A 320 -20.24 5.74 -3.39
CA GLU A 320 -21.59 5.59 -3.95
C GLU A 320 -22.03 4.13 -4.11
N LEU A 321 -21.10 3.19 -3.97
CA LEU A 321 -21.40 1.78 -4.12
C LEU A 321 -22.32 1.29 -2.98
N LYS A 322 -23.37 0.59 -3.35
CA LYS A 322 -24.21 -0.14 -2.41
C LYS A 322 -23.47 -1.38 -1.90
N ARG A 323 -23.85 -1.85 -0.71
CA ARG A 323 -23.33 -3.10 -0.16
C ARG A 323 -23.49 -4.24 -1.18
N GLY A 324 -22.40 -4.97 -1.42
CA GLY A 324 -22.35 -6.05 -2.39
C GLY A 324 -22.14 -5.61 -3.84
N GLU A 325 -22.16 -4.32 -4.18
CA GLU A 325 -21.70 -3.87 -5.51
C GLU A 325 -20.20 -4.08 -5.62
N TRP A 326 -19.75 -4.48 -6.81
CA TRP A 326 -18.37 -4.78 -7.08
C TRP A 326 -17.96 -4.38 -8.50
N GLY A 327 -16.67 -4.21 -8.69
CA GLY A 327 -16.13 -3.84 -9.99
C GLY A 327 -14.60 -3.69 -9.96
N LYS A 328 -14.07 -3.15 -11.05
CA LYS A 328 -12.65 -2.87 -11.20
C LYS A 328 -12.32 -1.53 -10.56
N LEU A 329 -11.34 -1.55 -9.70
CA LEU A 329 -10.87 -0.33 -9.03
C LEU A 329 -10.03 0.53 -9.99
N ILE A 330 -10.38 1.81 -10.06
CA ILE A 330 -9.63 2.87 -10.71
C ILE A 330 -9.22 3.84 -9.61
N VAL A 331 -7.95 4.18 -9.54
CA VAL A 331 -7.43 5.13 -8.54
C VAL A 331 -6.76 6.30 -9.22
N SER A 332 -6.93 7.50 -8.64
CA SER A 332 -6.09 8.63 -9.01
C SER A 332 -5.21 9.00 -7.82
N THR A 333 -3.91 9.14 -8.09
CA THR A 333 -2.89 9.58 -7.13
C THR A 333 -2.30 10.90 -7.61
N CYS A 334 -1.44 11.55 -6.83
CA CYS A 334 -0.80 12.80 -7.26
C CYS A 334 0.04 12.67 -8.56
N ILE A 335 0.38 11.44 -8.97
CA ILE A 335 1.17 11.18 -10.19
C ILE A 335 0.47 10.24 -11.20
N LEU A 336 -0.67 9.65 -10.88
CA LEU A 336 -1.36 8.68 -11.74
C LEU A 336 -2.84 9.06 -11.87
N PRO A 337 -3.26 9.79 -12.91
CA PRO A 337 -4.67 10.08 -13.14
C PRO A 337 -5.40 8.84 -13.66
N ARG A 338 -6.54 8.54 -13.07
CA ARG A 338 -7.49 7.47 -13.43
C ARG A 338 -6.84 6.12 -13.79
N TYR A 339 -5.91 5.69 -12.93
CA TYR A 339 -5.12 4.49 -13.18
C TYR A 339 -5.88 3.19 -12.84
N LYS A 340 -5.98 2.30 -13.83
CA LYS A 340 -6.53 0.94 -13.66
C LYS A 340 -5.50 0.07 -12.96
N ILE A 341 -5.62 -0.04 -11.66
CA ILE A 341 -4.68 -0.82 -10.85
C ILE A 341 -4.76 -2.33 -11.12
N GLY A 342 -5.90 -2.79 -11.66
CA GLY A 342 -6.15 -4.19 -12.03
C GLY A 342 -6.69 -5.05 -10.90
N ASP A 343 -7.22 -4.45 -9.84
CA ASP A 343 -7.89 -5.17 -8.76
C ASP A 343 -9.41 -5.06 -8.86
N LEU A 344 -10.09 -6.14 -8.46
CA LEU A 344 -11.52 -6.19 -8.23
C LEU A 344 -11.80 -5.96 -6.75
N ILE A 345 -12.75 -5.10 -6.46
CA ILE A 345 -13.23 -4.81 -5.09
C ILE A 345 -14.73 -5.02 -4.97
N GLU A 346 -15.19 -5.23 -3.75
CA GLU A 346 -16.61 -5.29 -3.40
C GLU A 346 -16.87 -4.39 -2.19
N ALA A 347 -17.88 -3.54 -2.29
CA ALA A 347 -18.30 -2.67 -1.21
C ALA A 347 -19.04 -3.45 -0.13
N ALA A 348 -18.70 -3.23 1.13
CA ALA A 348 -19.38 -3.81 2.29
C ALA A 348 -20.35 -2.81 2.99
N GLY A 349 -20.44 -1.58 2.44
CA GLY A 349 -21.22 -0.47 3.00
C GLY A 349 -20.45 0.33 4.05
N LYS A 350 -20.91 1.53 4.38
CA LYS A 350 -20.32 2.43 5.39
C LYS A 350 -18.80 2.64 5.20
N ASN A 351 -18.36 2.88 3.97
CA ASN A 351 -16.94 3.05 3.60
C ASN A 351 -16.07 1.78 3.71
N TYR A 352 -16.64 0.64 4.03
CA TYR A 352 -15.91 -0.61 4.02
C TYR A 352 -15.91 -1.26 2.64
N PHE A 353 -14.77 -1.81 2.25
CA PHE A 353 -14.67 -2.67 1.08
C PHE A 353 -13.67 -3.80 1.31
N ARG A 354 -13.71 -4.79 0.44
CA ARG A 354 -12.71 -5.86 0.39
C ARG A 354 -12.14 -6.00 -1.01
N VAL A 355 -10.88 -6.43 -1.09
CA VAL A 355 -10.25 -6.78 -2.35
C VAL A 355 -10.58 -8.23 -2.67
N ILE A 356 -11.31 -8.43 -3.77
CA ILE A 356 -11.66 -9.76 -4.28
C ILE A 356 -10.43 -10.46 -4.87
N GLY A 357 -9.59 -9.69 -5.58
CA GLY A 357 -8.35 -10.14 -6.19
C GLY A 357 -8.05 -9.43 -7.51
N ARG A 358 -7.07 -9.91 -8.26
CA ARG A 358 -6.75 -9.37 -9.59
C ARG A 358 -7.88 -9.64 -10.57
N ASP A 359 -8.11 -8.71 -11.50
CA ASP A 359 -9.08 -8.84 -12.57
C ASP A 359 -8.67 -9.94 -13.56
N LYS A 360 -9.07 -11.17 -13.26
CA LYS A 360 -8.86 -12.38 -14.08
C LYS A 360 -10.17 -13.14 -14.22
N PRO A 361 -10.42 -13.81 -15.36
CA PRO A 361 -11.66 -14.55 -15.59
C PRO A 361 -12.01 -15.54 -14.45
N LEU A 362 -11.00 -16.29 -13.98
CA LEU A 362 -11.19 -17.27 -12.89
C LEU A 362 -11.61 -16.59 -11.58
N ILE A 363 -11.04 -15.43 -11.25
CA ILE A 363 -11.41 -14.68 -10.04
C ILE A 363 -12.81 -14.13 -10.13
N ARG A 364 -13.22 -13.60 -11.29
CA ARG A 364 -14.60 -13.16 -11.54
C ARG A 364 -15.58 -14.30 -11.39
N LEU A 365 -15.28 -15.46 -11.99
CA LEU A 365 -16.12 -16.65 -11.88
C LEU A 365 -16.25 -17.13 -10.43
N GLU A 366 -15.14 -17.24 -9.71
CA GLU A 366 -15.12 -17.59 -8.28
C GLU A 366 -16.01 -16.65 -7.47
N HIS A 367 -15.93 -15.34 -7.73
CA HIS A 367 -16.72 -14.35 -7.02
C HIS A 367 -18.22 -14.44 -7.35
N VAL A 368 -18.58 -14.62 -8.63
CA VAL A 368 -19.96 -14.79 -9.06
C VAL A 368 -20.56 -16.06 -8.45
N LEU A 369 -19.86 -17.18 -8.49
CA LEU A 369 -20.30 -18.42 -7.87
C LEU A 369 -20.47 -18.27 -6.35
N TYR A 370 -19.50 -17.64 -5.68
CA TYR A 370 -19.61 -17.33 -4.25
C TYR A 370 -20.90 -16.55 -3.94
N ARG A 371 -21.22 -15.54 -4.72
CA ARG A 371 -22.45 -14.75 -4.53
C ARG A 371 -23.73 -15.52 -4.81
N LEU A 372 -23.74 -16.39 -5.81
CA LEU A 372 -24.90 -17.22 -6.13
C LEU A 372 -25.21 -18.25 -5.05
N PHE A 373 -24.16 -18.87 -4.48
CA PHE A 373 -24.34 -19.97 -3.53
C PHE A 373 -24.30 -19.54 -2.07
N LEU A 374 -23.62 -18.46 -1.73
CA LEU A 374 -23.39 -18.02 -0.35
C LEU A 374 -23.79 -16.57 -0.07
N GLY A 375 -24.04 -15.77 -1.10
CA GLY A 375 -24.32 -14.33 -0.97
C GLY A 375 -25.63 -13.99 -0.27
N TRP A 376 -26.53 -14.96 -0.10
CA TRP A 376 -27.75 -14.81 0.68
C TRP A 376 -27.51 -14.95 2.20
N LEU A 377 -26.32 -15.41 2.60
CA LEU A 377 -25.90 -15.52 4.00
C LEU A 377 -25.22 -14.25 4.54
N ILE A 378 -24.92 -13.26 3.68
CA ILE A 378 -24.24 -12.00 3.98
C ILE A 378 -25.21 -10.83 3.78
#